data_8f293e2692906a36a6be7a74b4b6e127
#
_entry.id   8f293e2692906a36a6be7a74b4b6e127
#
_cell.length_a   1.000
_cell.length_b   1.000
_cell.length_c   1.000
_cell.angle_alpha   90.00
_cell.angle_beta   90.00
_cell.angle_gamma   90.00
#
_symmetry.space_group_name_H-M   'P 1'
#
loop_
_entity.id
_entity.type
_entity.pdbx_description
1 polymer ?
#
loop_
_entity_poly.entity_id
_entity_poly.type
_entity_poly.pdbx_seq_one_letter_code
_entity_poly.pdbx_strand_id
1 'polypeptide(L)'
;SENKPEVFLLKLVESKFLTKINIKEDSTKKKIQGSILLKKNKHRLRAPFSYENNQIFFEKADIRNEFLNGKVDGLIKFLPFFDFDLNVDLKGFNFKRFYTSISNIDKKKISNFLKINYKINGDIDFNIDKVYSKYDLINSFESNIKFSNGDLLIEKMLLHLGKLGAADLTGVIKNDEKFSNLKFENNIYIDNEKYFNRKFGIFSDTGIFENLHLSGILDLTNFTLRFSEISSDKKFNEEQISRIEKEFNTYMLDNGLVSLFDFVRFKEFMKSIISN
;
A
#
# COMPACT_ATOMS: atom_id res chain seq x y z
N SER A 1 5.38 22.54 42.03
CA SER A 1 6.62 22.28 41.29
C SER A 1 6.25 22.04 39.83
N GLU A 2 6.66 22.89 38.90
CA GLU A 2 6.52 22.61 37.48
C GLU A 2 7.38 21.41 37.12
N ASN A 3 6.74 20.31 36.72
CA ASN A 3 7.43 19.13 36.24
C ASN A 3 8.18 19.52 34.95
N LYS A 4 9.50 19.64 35.04
CA LYS A 4 10.33 19.85 33.83
C LYS A 4 10.21 18.65 32.92
N PRO A 5 10.13 18.85 31.60
CA PRO A 5 10.08 17.73 30.67
C PRO A 5 11.40 16.94 30.72
N GLU A 6 11.27 15.63 30.80
CA GLU A 6 12.42 14.73 30.64
C GLU A 6 12.75 14.56 29.16
N VAL A 7 14.04 14.64 28.83
CA VAL A 7 14.53 14.56 27.45
C VAL A 7 15.49 13.41 27.33
N PHE A 8 15.13 12.44 26.48
CA PHE A 8 15.99 11.29 26.15
C PHE A 8 16.54 11.47 24.73
N LEU A 9 17.87 11.35 24.59
CA LEU A 9 18.56 11.36 23.31
C LEU A 9 19.16 9.96 23.08
N LEU A 10 18.64 9.28 22.06
CA LEU A 10 19.12 7.97 21.65
C LEU A 10 19.73 8.07 20.26
N LYS A 11 20.96 7.59 20.09
CA LYS A 11 21.62 7.45 18.81
C LYS A 11 21.74 5.97 18.48
N LEU A 12 20.97 5.52 17.51
CA LEU A 12 21.08 4.16 16.99
C LEU A 12 22.31 4.10 16.07
N VAL A 13 23.45 3.62 16.58
CA VAL A 13 24.76 3.71 15.95
C VAL A 13 24.80 3.05 14.57
N GLU A 14 24.23 1.86 14.42
CA GLU A 14 24.23 1.14 13.14
C GLU A 14 23.33 1.81 12.08
N SER A 15 22.18 2.31 12.49
CA SER A 15 21.21 2.92 11.56
C SER A 15 21.45 4.40 11.29
N LYS A 16 22.33 5.07 12.08
CA LYS A 16 22.59 6.51 12.05
C LYS A 16 21.34 7.38 12.27
N PHE A 17 20.29 6.86 12.93
CA PHE A 17 19.12 7.63 13.32
C PHE A 17 19.41 8.40 14.61
N LEU A 18 19.04 9.68 14.61
CA LEU A 18 18.92 10.48 15.82
C LEU A 18 17.48 10.41 16.31
N THR A 19 17.29 9.90 17.52
CA THR A 19 15.99 9.84 18.18
C THR A 19 16.00 10.80 19.38
N LYS A 20 15.06 11.70 19.44
CA LYS A 20 14.82 12.58 20.58
C LYS A 20 13.40 12.31 21.10
N ILE A 21 13.30 11.95 22.37
CA ILE A 21 12.04 11.74 23.07
C ILE A 21 11.93 12.77 24.17
N ASN A 22 10.85 13.55 24.16
CA ASN A 22 10.50 14.45 25.25
C ASN A 22 9.29 13.88 25.95
N ILE A 23 9.30 13.82 27.27
CA ILE A 23 8.20 13.30 28.09
C ILE A 23 7.88 14.33 29.17
N LYS A 24 6.59 14.58 29.37
CA LYS A 24 6.05 15.39 30.47
C LYS A 24 4.91 14.58 31.11
N GLU A 25 5.03 14.33 32.38
CA GLU A 25 3.99 13.67 33.17
C GLU A 25 3.00 14.70 33.71
N ASP A 26 1.72 14.43 33.56
CA ASP A 26 0.65 15.15 34.25
C ASP A 26 0.17 14.30 35.41
N SER A 27 0.74 14.54 36.58
CA SER A 27 0.47 13.75 37.80
C SER A 27 -0.99 13.83 38.24
N THR A 28 -1.73 14.87 37.85
CA THR A 28 -3.13 15.05 38.21
C THR A 28 -4.07 14.15 37.40
N LYS A 29 -3.70 13.88 36.14
CA LYS A 29 -4.50 13.12 35.16
C LYS A 29 -4.00 11.71 34.91
N LYS A 30 -2.91 11.26 35.55
CA LYS A 30 -2.21 10.00 35.24
C LYS A 30 -1.93 9.81 33.75
N LYS A 31 -1.71 10.93 33.05
CA LYS A 31 -1.48 10.97 31.61
C LYS A 31 -0.05 11.43 31.31
N ILE A 32 0.63 10.69 30.46
CA ILE A 32 1.95 11.07 29.96
C ILE A 32 1.76 11.75 28.59
N GLN A 33 2.33 12.91 28.42
CA GLN A 33 2.39 13.60 27.11
C GLN A 33 3.82 13.70 26.65
N GLY A 34 4.03 13.61 25.34
CA GLY A 34 5.39 13.71 24.82
C GLY A 34 5.45 13.94 23.34
N SER A 35 6.67 13.88 22.84
CA SER A 35 6.93 13.89 21.41
C SER A 35 8.13 13.05 21.08
N ILE A 36 8.04 12.31 19.99
CA ILE A 36 9.15 11.55 19.39
C ILE A 36 9.61 12.28 18.15
N LEU A 37 10.91 12.53 18.04
CA LEU A 37 11.53 13.05 16.83
C LEU A 37 12.56 12.02 16.36
N LEU A 38 12.32 11.43 15.18
CA LEU A 38 13.30 10.62 14.46
C LEU A 38 13.83 11.42 13.29
N LYS A 39 15.15 11.48 13.14
CA LYS A 39 15.78 12.19 12.03
C LYS A 39 17.00 11.43 11.49
N LYS A 40 17.04 11.28 10.17
CA LYS A 40 18.22 10.80 9.43
C LYS A 40 18.18 11.38 8.02
N ASN A 41 19.12 12.22 7.68
CA ASN A 41 19.17 12.88 6.37
C ASN A 41 17.84 13.58 6.04
N LYS A 42 17.16 13.12 4.98
CA LYS A 42 15.85 13.60 4.52
C LYS A 42 14.67 12.91 5.21
N HIS A 43 14.92 11.85 5.97
CA HIS A 43 13.89 11.12 6.71
C HIS A 43 13.62 11.81 8.04
N ARG A 44 12.37 12.14 8.29
CA ARG A 44 11.91 12.79 9.52
C ARG A 44 10.55 12.24 9.91
N LEU A 45 10.43 11.89 11.18
CA LEU A 45 9.16 11.64 11.85
C LEU A 45 9.12 12.53 13.09
N ARG A 46 8.07 13.32 13.24
CA ARG A 46 7.75 14.07 14.46
C ARG A 46 6.38 13.64 14.91
N ALA A 47 6.31 12.92 16.01
CA ALA A 47 5.10 12.35 16.55
C ALA A 47 4.82 12.89 17.97
N PRO A 48 3.99 13.92 18.12
CA PRO A 48 3.39 14.22 19.41
C PRO A 48 2.54 13.03 19.85
N PHE A 49 2.58 12.68 21.11
CA PHE A 49 1.80 11.59 21.64
C PHE A 49 1.27 11.86 23.04
N SER A 50 0.21 11.16 23.39
CA SER A 50 -0.22 11.02 24.76
C SER A 50 -0.37 9.53 25.10
N TYR A 51 0.00 9.16 26.31
CA TYR A 51 -0.10 7.79 26.79
C TYR A 51 -1.02 7.74 28.00
N GLU A 52 -2.03 6.89 27.94
CA GLU A 52 -3.01 6.67 28.99
C GLU A 52 -3.61 5.26 28.83
N ASN A 53 -3.85 4.57 29.93
CA ASN A 53 -4.53 3.24 29.94
C ASN A 53 -3.94 2.21 28.98
N ASN A 54 -2.61 2.09 28.91
CA ASN A 54 -1.89 1.20 28.00
C ASN A 54 -2.09 1.49 26.50
N GLN A 55 -2.46 2.73 26.17
CA GLN A 55 -2.66 3.19 24.80
C GLN A 55 -1.80 4.42 24.53
N ILE A 56 -1.21 4.47 23.34
CA ILE A 56 -0.57 5.67 22.81
C ILE A 56 -1.48 6.28 21.76
N PHE A 57 -1.79 7.56 21.92
CA PHE A 57 -2.51 8.35 20.93
C PHE A 57 -1.52 9.26 20.21
N PHE A 58 -1.54 9.23 18.89
CA PHE A 58 -0.79 10.15 18.03
C PHE A 58 -1.74 11.19 17.45
N GLU A 59 -1.38 12.46 17.59
CA GLU A 59 -2.13 13.54 17.00
C GLU A 59 -1.24 14.28 16.01
N LYS A 60 -1.61 14.24 14.72
CA LYS A 60 -0.91 14.95 13.65
C LYS A 60 0.60 14.69 13.62
N ALA A 61 0.99 13.43 13.76
CA ALA A 61 2.38 13.05 13.59
C ALA A 61 2.84 13.35 12.16
N ASP A 62 3.84 14.21 12.00
CA ASP A 62 4.41 14.55 10.69
C ASP A 62 5.38 13.45 10.24
N ILE A 63 5.14 12.87 9.08
CA ILE A 63 6.06 11.95 8.41
C ILE A 63 6.55 12.54 7.09
N ARG A 64 7.86 12.52 6.89
CA ARG A 64 8.48 12.98 5.66
C ARG A 64 9.72 12.17 5.34
N ASN A 65 9.81 11.74 4.09
CA ASN A 65 11.03 11.15 3.55
C ASN A 65 11.23 11.56 2.08
N GLU A 66 12.06 10.81 1.34
CA GLU A 66 12.35 11.13 -0.06
C GLU A 66 11.16 10.91 -1.00
N PHE A 67 10.22 10.05 -0.64
CA PHE A 67 9.11 9.67 -1.50
C PHE A 67 7.73 9.97 -0.92
N LEU A 68 7.59 10.28 0.37
CA LEU A 68 6.30 10.64 0.97
C LEU A 68 6.39 11.84 1.89
N ASN A 69 5.26 12.52 2.02
CA ASN A 69 5.05 13.64 2.94
C ASN A 69 3.59 13.65 3.39
N GLY A 70 3.37 13.62 4.69
CA GLY A 70 2.00 13.56 5.22
C GLY A 70 1.92 13.55 6.73
N LYS A 71 0.78 13.11 7.21
CA LYS A 71 0.45 13.01 8.64
C LYS A 71 -0.05 11.62 8.98
N VAL A 72 0.11 11.27 10.23
CA VAL A 72 -0.43 10.05 10.82
C VAL A 72 -1.13 10.44 12.12
N ASP A 73 -2.35 10.02 12.25
CA ASP A 73 -3.16 10.14 13.46
C ASP A 73 -3.61 8.74 13.90
N GLY A 74 -3.99 8.58 15.16
CA GLY A 74 -4.58 7.34 15.62
C GLY A 74 -4.05 6.86 16.95
N LEU A 75 -4.32 5.61 17.23
CA LEU A 75 -3.96 5.00 18.51
C LEU A 75 -3.25 3.65 18.32
N ILE A 76 -2.40 3.31 19.28
CA ILE A 76 -1.78 2.00 19.43
C ILE A 76 -2.04 1.51 20.84
N LYS A 77 -2.61 0.34 20.96
CA LYS A 77 -2.91 -0.37 22.21
C LYS A 77 -1.96 -1.54 22.38
N PHE A 78 -1.37 -1.67 23.56
CA PHE A 78 -0.37 -2.72 23.81
C PHE A 78 -0.92 -3.93 24.57
N LEU A 79 -1.93 -3.73 25.39
CA LEU A 79 -2.49 -4.76 26.25
C LEU A 79 -4.01 -4.80 26.15
N PRO A 80 -4.66 -5.97 26.28
CA PRO A 80 -4.07 -7.32 26.43
C PRO A 80 -3.43 -7.87 25.15
N PHE A 81 -3.77 -7.30 23.98
CA PHE A 81 -3.23 -7.64 22.65
C PHE A 81 -2.74 -6.37 21.98
N PHE A 82 -1.75 -6.51 21.10
CA PHE A 82 -1.32 -5.42 20.25
C PHE A 82 -2.39 -5.12 19.21
N ASP A 83 -2.89 -3.90 19.24
CA ASP A 83 -3.95 -3.41 18.37
C ASP A 83 -3.67 -1.97 17.98
N PHE A 84 -4.07 -1.56 16.78
CA PHE A 84 -3.90 -0.18 16.32
C PHE A 84 -5.06 0.26 15.42
N ASP A 85 -5.30 1.54 15.42
CA ASP A 85 -6.24 2.24 14.55
C ASP A 85 -5.55 3.51 14.08
N LEU A 86 -5.12 3.52 12.81
CA LEU A 86 -4.26 4.56 12.25
C LEU A 86 -4.89 5.16 11.00
N ASN A 87 -4.89 6.48 10.93
CA ASN A 87 -5.21 7.24 9.75
C ASN A 87 -3.94 7.86 9.17
N VAL A 88 -3.64 7.60 7.91
CA VAL A 88 -2.43 8.02 7.21
C VAL A 88 -2.81 8.92 6.02
N ASP A 89 -2.70 10.23 6.21
CA ASP A 89 -2.97 11.24 5.19
C ASP A 89 -1.69 11.72 4.53
N LEU A 90 -1.44 11.31 3.29
CA LEU A 90 -0.28 11.72 2.51
C LEU A 90 -0.67 12.81 1.50
N LYS A 91 -0.11 14.01 1.66
CA LYS A 91 -0.25 15.10 0.69
C LYS A 91 0.40 14.80 -0.65
N GLY A 92 1.39 13.91 -0.65
CA GLY A 92 2.08 13.52 -1.85
C GLY A 92 2.94 12.28 -1.68
N PHE A 93 2.95 11.47 -2.72
CA PHE A 93 3.71 10.24 -2.81
C PHE A 93 4.47 10.18 -4.13
N ASN A 94 5.80 10.14 -4.07
CA ASN A 94 6.65 10.05 -5.26
C ASN A 94 6.92 8.58 -5.59
N PHE A 95 6.12 8.06 -6.49
CA PHE A 95 6.16 6.67 -6.91
C PHE A 95 7.51 6.26 -7.51
N LYS A 96 8.12 7.10 -8.33
CA LYS A 96 9.43 6.81 -8.93
C LYS A 96 10.51 6.60 -7.87
N ARG A 97 10.57 7.45 -6.85
CA ARG A 97 11.55 7.32 -5.76
C ARG A 97 11.27 6.10 -4.88
N PHE A 98 10.00 5.86 -4.58
CA PHE A 98 9.59 4.65 -3.87
C PHE A 98 10.00 3.40 -4.63
N TYR A 99 9.64 3.31 -5.91
CA TYR A 99 10.02 2.21 -6.79
C TYR A 99 11.53 1.97 -6.78
N THR A 100 12.34 3.01 -6.96
CA THR A 100 13.81 2.91 -6.91
C THR A 100 14.31 2.38 -5.56
N SER A 101 13.63 2.74 -4.48
CA SER A 101 13.99 2.26 -3.13
C SER A 101 13.69 0.78 -2.91
N ILE A 102 12.58 0.27 -3.49
CA ILE A 102 12.17 -1.13 -3.33
C ILE A 102 12.76 -2.06 -4.39
N SER A 103 13.10 -1.57 -5.57
CA SER A 103 13.67 -2.37 -6.67
C SER A 103 14.98 -3.07 -6.30
N ASN A 104 15.70 -2.55 -5.31
CA ASN A 104 16.93 -3.12 -4.78
C ASN A 104 16.70 -4.07 -3.58
N ILE A 105 15.44 -4.29 -3.19
CA ILE A 105 15.12 -5.19 -2.07
C ILE A 105 15.04 -6.62 -2.61
N ASP A 106 15.76 -7.53 -1.95
CA ASP A 106 15.72 -8.96 -2.25
C ASP A 106 14.28 -9.51 -2.14
N LYS A 107 13.86 -10.31 -3.13
CA LYS A 107 12.53 -10.98 -3.16
C LYS A 107 12.23 -11.71 -1.84
N LYS A 108 13.23 -12.38 -1.25
CA LYS A 108 13.11 -13.07 0.03
C LYS A 108 12.78 -12.14 1.19
N LYS A 109 13.29 -10.91 1.17
CA LYS A 109 12.96 -9.90 2.19
C LYS A 109 11.53 -9.39 2.02
N ILE A 110 11.06 -9.22 0.79
CA ILE A 110 9.67 -8.84 0.48
C ILE A 110 8.72 -9.92 0.99
N SER A 111 8.98 -11.19 0.66
CA SER A 111 8.17 -12.32 1.13
C SER A 111 8.12 -12.40 2.67
N ASN A 112 9.27 -12.18 3.36
CA ASN A 112 9.29 -12.17 4.82
C ASN A 112 8.51 -10.98 5.42
N PHE A 113 8.51 -9.83 4.74
CA PHE A 113 7.75 -8.65 5.18
C PHE A 113 6.23 -8.89 5.08
N LEU A 114 5.78 -9.68 4.11
CA LEU A 114 4.37 -10.04 3.91
C LEU A 114 3.85 -11.08 4.92
N LYS A 115 4.75 -11.72 5.69
CA LYS A 115 4.37 -12.62 6.78
C LYS A 115 3.94 -11.81 8.00
N ILE A 116 2.63 -11.62 8.12
CA ILE A 116 2.05 -10.88 9.23
C ILE A 116 2.00 -11.75 10.48
N ASN A 117 2.44 -11.20 11.60
CA ASN A 117 2.36 -11.91 12.87
C ASN A 117 0.88 -12.02 13.30
N TYR A 118 0.44 -13.23 13.67
CA TYR A 118 -0.94 -13.50 14.13
C TYR A 118 -1.37 -12.68 15.36
N LYS A 119 -0.43 -12.06 16.08
CA LYS A 119 -0.71 -11.19 17.23
C LYS A 119 -0.93 -9.73 16.85
N ILE A 120 -0.78 -9.39 15.58
CA ILE A 120 -1.01 -8.03 15.08
C ILE A 120 -2.47 -7.93 14.64
N ASN A 121 -3.19 -7.02 15.27
CA ASN A 121 -4.54 -6.62 14.88
C ASN A 121 -4.57 -5.11 14.71
N GLY A 122 -5.52 -4.61 13.93
CA GLY A 122 -5.74 -3.19 13.76
C GLY A 122 -6.21 -2.81 12.37
N ASP A 123 -6.52 -1.54 12.24
CA ASP A 123 -7.03 -0.92 11.03
C ASP A 123 -6.09 0.22 10.58
N ILE A 124 -5.91 0.37 9.28
CA ILE A 124 -5.20 1.50 8.69
C ILE A 124 -6.04 2.08 7.56
N ASP A 125 -6.43 3.34 7.71
CA ASP A 125 -6.97 4.15 6.63
C ASP A 125 -5.85 4.91 5.95
N PHE A 126 -5.66 4.69 4.66
CA PHE A 126 -4.72 5.42 3.82
C PHE A 126 -5.44 6.37 2.89
N ASN A 127 -4.98 7.61 2.86
CA ASN A 127 -5.35 8.59 1.86
C ASN A 127 -4.11 9.23 1.25
N ILE A 128 -4.00 9.26 -0.08
CA ILE A 128 -2.93 9.91 -0.82
C ILE A 128 -3.54 10.92 -1.78
N ASP A 129 -3.44 12.21 -1.46
CA ASP A 129 -4.01 13.30 -2.27
C ASP A 129 -3.40 13.36 -3.67
N LYS A 130 -2.10 13.09 -3.79
CA LYS A 130 -1.38 13.17 -5.06
C LYS A 130 -0.26 12.17 -5.19
N VAL A 131 -0.34 11.36 -6.24
CA VAL A 131 0.73 10.43 -6.64
C VAL A 131 1.55 11.05 -7.77
N TYR A 132 2.86 11.18 -7.56
CA TYR A 132 3.81 11.64 -8.59
C TYR A 132 4.45 10.42 -9.24
N SER A 133 4.09 10.15 -10.48
CA SER A 133 4.66 9.08 -11.29
C SER A 133 5.14 9.60 -12.64
N LYS A 134 6.03 8.86 -13.30
CA LYS A 134 6.54 9.24 -14.63
C LYS A 134 5.44 9.26 -15.70
N TYR A 135 4.40 8.44 -15.50
CA TYR A 135 3.39 8.16 -16.53
C TYR A 135 1.99 8.67 -16.18
N ASP A 136 1.84 9.33 -15.03
CA ASP A 136 0.57 9.89 -14.53
C ASP A 136 -0.62 8.94 -14.68
N LEU A 137 -0.41 7.67 -14.28
CA LEU A 137 -1.48 6.68 -14.30
C LEU A 137 -2.39 6.80 -13.08
N ILE A 138 -1.80 7.00 -11.92
CA ILE A 138 -2.52 7.10 -10.65
C ILE A 138 -2.40 8.54 -10.18
N ASN A 139 -3.53 9.19 -9.96
CA ASN A 139 -3.58 10.56 -9.46
C ASN A 139 -3.64 10.60 -7.95
N SER A 140 -4.54 9.84 -7.38
CA SER A 140 -4.74 9.71 -5.92
C SER A 140 -5.11 8.27 -5.56
N PHE A 141 -5.06 7.98 -4.27
CA PHE A 141 -5.24 6.63 -3.75
C PHE A 141 -5.92 6.70 -2.40
N GLU A 142 -6.90 5.81 -2.17
CA GLU A 142 -7.55 5.60 -0.89
C GLU A 142 -7.56 4.11 -0.59
N SER A 143 -7.35 3.72 0.66
CA SER A 143 -7.44 2.32 1.05
C SER A 143 -7.77 2.17 2.53
N ASN A 144 -8.61 1.19 2.84
CA ASN A 144 -8.81 0.68 4.19
C ASN A 144 -8.25 -0.74 4.27
N ILE A 145 -7.31 -0.94 5.19
CA ILE A 145 -6.59 -2.20 5.40
C ILE A 145 -6.76 -2.65 6.84
N LYS A 146 -7.26 -3.86 7.03
CA LYS A 146 -7.46 -4.47 8.34
C LYS A 146 -6.53 -5.66 8.56
N PHE A 147 -5.92 -5.69 9.72
CA PHE A 147 -5.10 -6.79 10.21
C PHE A 147 -5.88 -7.58 11.25
N SER A 148 -6.01 -8.87 11.08
CA SER A 148 -6.74 -9.73 12.00
C SER A 148 -6.14 -11.12 12.05
N ASN A 149 -5.57 -11.49 13.21
CA ASN A 149 -5.06 -12.84 13.48
C ASN A 149 -4.07 -13.38 12.42
N GLY A 150 -3.23 -12.50 11.88
CA GLY A 150 -2.24 -12.84 10.85
C GLY A 150 -2.73 -12.69 9.42
N ASP A 151 -4.03 -12.52 9.20
CA ASP A 151 -4.59 -12.18 7.89
C ASP A 151 -4.56 -10.65 7.66
N LEU A 152 -4.47 -10.25 6.41
CA LEU A 152 -4.64 -8.86 5.98
C LEU A 152 -5.85 -8.80 5.04
N LEU A 153 -6.81 -7.98 5.40
CA LEU A 153 -7.99 -7.72 4.60
C LEU A 153 -7.87 -6.32 3.98
N ILE A 154 -7.96 -6.24 2.66
CA ILE A 154 -8.15 -5.00 1.91
C ILE A 154 -9.67 -4.82 1.76
N GLU A 155 -10.28 -4.07 2.68
CA GLU A 155 -11.73 -3.84 2.65
C GLU A 155 -12.11 -2.96 1.48
N LYS A 156 -11.27 -1.97 1.18
CA LYS A 156 -11.41 -1.07 0.05
C LYS A 156 -10.04 -0.55 -0.35
N MET A 157 -9.77 -0.55 -1.64
CA MET A 157 -8.67 0.17 -2.25
C MET A 157 -9.19 0.84 -3.51
N LEU A 158 -9.13 2.16 -3.58
CA LEU A 158 -9.61 2.96 -4.70
C LEU A 158 -8.44 3.72 -5.32
N LEU A 159 -8.22 3.51 -6.60
CA LEU A 159 -7.22 4.18 -7.41
C LEU A 159 -7.91 5.15 -8.37
N HIS A 160 -7.65 6.44 -8.23
CA HIS A 160 -8.12 7.43 -9.18
C HIS A 160 -7.10 7.56 -10.31
N LEU A 161 -7.51 7.22 -11.53
CA LEU A 161 -6.66 7.18 -12.72
C LEU A 161 -6.80 8.46 -13.57
N GLY A 162 -7.35 9.51 -13.00
CA GLY A 162 -7.58 10.79 -13.66
C GLY A 162 -8.52 10.65 -14.85
N LYS A 163 -8.06 11.09 -16.05
CA LYS A 163 -8.86 11.00 -17.28
C LYS A 163 -9.07 9.59 -17.81
N LEU A 164 -8.38 8.61 -17.26
CA LEU A 164 -8.56 7.20 -17.63
C LEU A 164 -9.80 6.60 -16.96
N GLY A 165 -10.10 7.05 -15.73
CA GLY A 165 -11.18 6.50 -14.92
C GLY A 165 -10.74 6.18 -13.48
N ALA A 166 -11.17 5.04 -12.97
CA ALA A 166 -10.86 4.56 -11.63
C ALA A 166 -10.64 3.05 -11.61
N ALA A 167 -10.03 2.55 -10.55
CA ALA A 167 -10.02 1.13 -10.27
C ALA A 167 -10.27 0.91 -8.78
N ASP A 168 -11.09 -0.06 -8.44
CA ASP A 168 -11.23 -0.53 -7.06
C ASP A 168 -10.67 -1.94 -6.90
N LEU A 169 -10.22 -2.25 -5.71
CA LEU A 169 -9.73 -3.57 -5.36
C LEU A 169 -10.15 -3.89 -3.93
N THR A 170 -10.69 -5.09 -3.75
CA THR A 170 -10.88 -5.73 -2.46
C THR A 170 -10.07 -7.03 -2.42
N GLY A 171 -9.69 -7.48 -1.23
CA GLY A 171 -8.95 -8.72 -1.17
C GLY A 171 -8.57 -9.16 0.22
N VAL A 172 -8.08 -10.39 0.32
CA VAL A 172 -7.60 -10.97 1.56
C VAL A 172 -6.28 -11.70 1.33
N ILE A 173 -5.30 -11.40 2.17
CA ILE A 173 -4.06 -12.16 2.28
C ILE A 173 -4.19 -13.07 3.49
N LYS A 174 -4.29 -14.38 3.25
CA LYS A 174 -4.25 -15.39 4.29
C LYS A 174 -2.82 -15.87 4.48
N ASN A 175 -2.37 -15.82 5.71
CA ASN A 175 -1.07 -16.32 6.12
C ASN A 175 -1.18 -17.79 6.53
N ASP A 176 -1.16 -18.68 5.53
CA ASP A 176 -0.86 -20.08 5.80
C ASP A 176 0.63 -20.24 6.15
N GLU A 177 0.98 -21.23 6.94
CA GLU A 177 2.38 -21.48 7.35
C GLU A 177 3.36 -21.61 6.18
N LYS A 178 2.88 -21.93 4.98
CA LYS A 178 3.70 -22.16 3.78
C LYS A 178 3.58 -21.09 2.70
N PHE A 179 2.42 -20.45 2.52
CA PHE A 179 2.15 -19.58 1.37
C PHE A 179 1.33 -18.37 1.79
N SER A 180 1.69 -17.20 1.28
CA SER A 180 0.87 -15.99 1.38
C SER A 180 0.17 -15.78 0.05
N ASN A 181 -1.15 -15.95 0.04
CA ASN A 181 -1.99 -15.79 -1.13
C ASN A 181 -2.89 -14.58 -0.97
N LEU A 182 -2.86 -13.68 -1.94
CA LEU A 182 -3.85 -12.62 -2.08
C LEU A 182 -4.99 -13.13 -2.95
N LYS A 183 -6.15 -13.38 -2.35
CA LYS A 183 -7.42 -13.48 -3.10
C LYS A 183 -7.93 -12.07 -3.31
N PHE A 184 -8.28 -11.73 -4.54
CA PHE A 184 -8.69 -10.38 -4.88
C PHE A 184 -9.87 -10.35 -5.84
N GLU A 185 -10.60 -9.24 -5.79
CA GLU A 185 -11.55 -8.78 -6.78
C GLU A 185 -11.17 -7.34 -7.15
N ASN A 186 -11.09 -7.05 -8.43
CA ASN A 186 -10.70 -5.75 -8.95
C ASN A 186 -11.64 -5.35 -10.08
N ASN A 187 -12.15 -4.12 -10.01
CA ASN A 187 -12.91 -3.52 -11.09
C ASN A 187 -12.15 -2.32 -11.63
N ILE A 188 -12.07 -2.20 -12.95
CA ILE A 188 -11.48 -1.07 -13.64
C ILE A 188 -12.58 -0.39 -14.44
N TYR A 189 -12.82 0.88 -14.16
CA TYR A 189 -13.82 1.74 -14.80
C TYR A 189 -13.10 2.70 -15.75
N ILE A 190 -13.46 2.68 -17.03
CA ILE A 190 -12.82 3.49 -18.08
C ILE A 190 -13.76 4.64 -18.46
N ASP A 191 -13.44 5.85 -18.00
CA ASP A 191 -14.27 7.04 -18.27
C ASP A 191 -14.07 7.60 -19.67
N ASN A 192 -12.89 7.42 -20.24
CA ASN A 192 -12.53 7.97 -21.54
C ASN A 192 -11.78 6.96 -22.41
N GLU A 193 -12.55 6.23 -23.19
CA GLU A 193 -12.06 5.20 -24.10
C GLU A 193 -10.97 5.71 -25.05
N LYS A 194 -11.19 6.84 -25.73
CA LYS A 194 -10.22 7.40 -26.68
C LYS A 194 -8.89 7.75 -26.01
N TYR A 195 -8.97 8.28 -24.79
CA TYR A 195 -7.77 8.62 -24.02
C TYR A 195 -7.06 7.36 -23.54
N PHE A 196 -7.81 6.36 -23.08
CA PHE A 196 -7.30 5.05 -22.66
C PHE A 196 -6.56 4.38 -23.83
N ASN A 197 -7.20 4.27 -25.00
CA ASN A 197 -6.62 3.67 -26.19
C ASN A 197 -5.30 4.31 -26.60
N ARG A 198 -5.29 5.64 -26.66
CA ARG A 198 -4.07 6.38 -26.96
C ARG A 198 -2.98 6.14 -25.92
N LYS A 199 -3.33 6.12 -24.63
CA LYS A 199 -2.36 5.92 -23.53
C LYS A 199 -1.73 4.53 -23.59
N PHE A 200 -2.54 3.49 -23.85
CA PHE A 200 -2.07 2.12 -23.94
C PHE A 200 -1.65 1.70 -25.34
N GLY A 201 -1.86 2.55 -26.37
CA GLY A 201 -1.51 2.29 -27.77
C GLY A 201 -2.31 1.13 -28.35
N ILE A 202 -3.60 1.11 -28.04
CA ILE A 202 -4.58 0.17 -28.55
C ILE A 202 -5.19 0.81 -29.79
N PHE A 203 -5.11 0.15 -30.93
CA PHE A 203 -5.56 0.62 -32.24
C PHE A 203 -6.60 -0.34 -32.81
N SER A 204 -7.52 -0.83 -32.00
CA SER A 204 -8.56 -1.73 -32.47
C SER A 204 -9.89 -0.97 -32.61
N ASP A 205 -10.61 -1.25 -33.70
CA ASP A 205 -11.98 -0.77 -33.89
C ASP A 205 -13.01 -1.57 -33.08
N THR A 206 -12.57 -2.60 -32.40
CA THR A 206 -13.40 -3.36 -31.44
C THR A 206 -13.54 -2.54 -30.20
N GLY A 207 -14.76 -2.13 -29.89
CA GLY A 207 -15.10 -1.30 -28.71
C GLY A 207 -14.39 -1.78 -27.45
N ILE A 208 -13.95 -0.81 -26.67
CA ILE A 208 -13.26 -1.05 -25.41
C ILE A 208 -14.28 -1.21 -24.31
N PHE A 209 -13.91 -2.03 -23.38
CA PHE A 209 -14.65 -2.26 -22.17
C PHE A 209 -14.85 -0.96 -21.38
N GLU A 210 -16.09 -0.60 -21.07
CA GLU A 210 -16.36 0.46 -20.11
C GLU A 210 -15.95 0.03 -18.71
N ASN A 211 -16.10 -1.27 -18.42
CA ASN A 211 -15.75 -1.87 -17.14
C ASN A 211 -15.06 -3.21 -17.36
N LEU A 212 -13.97 -3.43 -16.64
CA LEU A 212 -13.26 -4.70 -16.61
C LEU A 212 -13.25 -5.24 -15.17
N HIS A 213 -13.86 -6.41 -14.99
CA HIS A 213 -13.85 -7.13 -13.72
C HIS A 213 -12.81 -8.25 -13.78
N LEU A 214 -11.98 -8.33 -12.74
CA LEU A 214 -10.93 -9.33 -12.57
C LEU A 214 -11.05 -9.93 -11.16
N SER A 215 -11.13 -11.23 -11.06
CA SER A 215 -10.99 -11.92 -9.78
C SER A 215 -9.98 -13.05 -9.86
N GLY A 216 -9.31 -13.33 -8.75
CA GLY A 216 -8.28 -14.36 -8.78
C GLY A 216 -7.47 -14.51 -7.50
N ILE A 217 -6.37 -15.25 -7.63
CA ILE A 217 -5.42 -15.50 -6.56
C ILE A 217 -4.02 -15.18 -7.05
N LEU A 218 -3.33 -14.31 -6.32
CA LEU A 218 -1.92 -14.01 -6.51
C LEU A 218 -1.10 -14.68 -5.40
N ASP A 219 -0.26 -15.63 -5.74
CA ASP A 219 0.75 -16.18 -4.84
C ASP A 219 1.86 -15.14 -4.65
N LEU A 220 1.94 -14.56 -3.46
CA LEU A 220 2.92 -13.52 -3.11
C LEU A 220 4.32 -14.08 -2.85
N THR A 221 4.48 -15.41 -2.76
CA THR A 221 5.77 -16.06 -2.59
C THR A 221 6.46 -16.29 -3.94
N ASN A 222 5.70 -16.82 -4.89
CA ASN A 222 6.20 -17.15 -6.25
C ASN A 222 5.86 -16.06 -7.27
N PHE A 223 5.00 -15.10 -6.92
CA PHE A 223 4.48 -14.06 -7.80
C PHE A 223 3.76 -14.63 -9.03
N THR A 224 2.99 -15.69 -8.81
CA THR A 224 2.16 -16.32 -9.85
C THR A 224 0.70 -15.96 -9.65
N LEU A 225 0.03 -15.62 -10.74
CA LEU A 225 -1.38 -15.23 -10.78
C LEU A 225 -2.22 -16.30 -11.42
N ARG A 226 -3.38 -16.56 -10.84
CA ARG A 226 -4.46 -17.36 -11.42
C ARG A 226 -5.74 -16.56 -11.35
N PHE A 227 -6.37 -16.34 -12.49
CA PHE A 227 -7.67 -15.68 -12.53
C PHE A 227 -8.79 -16.70 -12.32
N SER A 228 -9.75 -16.36 -11.47
CA SER A 228 -11.00 -17.09 -11.34
C SER A 228 -12.01 -16.60 -12.38
N GLU A 229 -11.96 -15.31 -12.70
CA GLU A 229 -12.84 -14.67 -13.69
C GLU A 229 -12.17 -13.45 -14.29
N ILE A 230 -12.35 -13.26 -15.59
CA ILE A 230 -12.13 -12.03 -16.31
C ILE A 230 -13.41 -11.76 -17.08
N SER A 231 -14.04 -10.62 -16.85
CA SER A 231 -15.26 -10.24 -17.53
C SER A 231 -15.32 -8.73 -17.79
N SER A 232 -15.98 -8.39 -18.87
CA SER A 232 -16.37 -7.04 -19.23
C SER A 232 -17.84 -7.12 -19.66
N ASP A 233 -18.21 -6.57 -20.82
CA ASP A 233 -19.50 -6.83 -21.46
C ASP A 233 -19.69 -8.32 -21.83
N LYS A 234 -18.59 -9.05 -21.95
CA LYS A 234 -18.54 -10.50 -22.21
C LYS A 234 -17.61 -11.19 -21.21
N LYS A 235 -17.96 -12.43 -20.84
CA LYS A 235 -17.04 -13.27 -20.07
C LYS A 235 -16.00 -13.87 -21.00
N PHE A 236 -14.75 -13.88 -20.54
CA PHE A 236 -13.65 -14.56 -21.20
C PHE A 236 -13.77 -16.07 -21.00
N ASN A 237 -13.48 -16.85 -22.01
CA ASN A 237 -13.44 -18.29 -21.90
C ASN A 237 -12.13 -18.77 -21.23
N GLU A 238 -12.07 -20.05 -20.85
CA GLU A 238 -10.92 -20.64 -20.14
C GLU A 238 -9.62 -20.53 -20.92
N GLU A 239 -9.65 -20.65 -22.26
CA GLU A 239 -8.48 -20.55 -23.11
C GLU A 239 -7.89 -19.12 -23.12
N GLN A 240 -8.77 -18.11 -23.22
CA GLN A 240 -8.39 -16.71 -23.14
C GLN A 240 -7.81 -16.37 -21.76
N ILE A 241 -8.46 -16.83 -20.69
CA ILE A 241 -7.98 -16.65 -19.31
C ILE A 241 -6.59 -17.27 -19.15
N SER A 242 -6.42 -18.52 -19.57
CA SER A 242 -5.14 -19.23 -19.46
C SER A 242 -3.99 -18.53 -20.21
N ARG A 243 -4.31 -17.94 -21.38
CA ARG A 243 -3.33 -17.15 -22.15
C ARG A 243 -2.92 -15.88 -21.40
N ILE A 244 -3.89 -15.14 -20.86
CA ILE A 244 -3.64 -13.93 -20.07
C ILE A 244 -2.82 -14.24 -18.80
N GLU A 245 -3.14 -15.32 -18.11
CA GLU A 245 -2.37 -15.82 -16.98
C GLU A 245 -0.90 -16.10 -17.33
N LYS A 246 -0.69 -16.80 -18.44
CA LYS A 246 0.66 -17.12 -18.93
C LYS A 246 1.45 -15.86 -19.25
N GLU A 247 0.84 -14.88 -19.91
CA GLU A 247 1.48 -13.61 -20.23
C GLU A 247 1.79 -12.81 -18.96
N PHE A 248 0.85 -12.73 -17.99
CA PHE A 248 1.08 -12.07 -16.71
C PHE A 248 2.20 -12.74 -15.93
N ASN A 249 2.18 -14.07 -15.83
CA ASN A 249 3.19 -14.81 -15.09
C ASN A 249 4.58 -14.65 -15.74
N THR A 250 4.67 -14.62 -17.07
CA THR A 250 5.91 -14.30 -17.78
C THR A 250 6.39 -12.88 -17.46
N TYR A 251 5.46 -11.92 -17.42
CA TYR A 251 5.72 -10.54 -17.06
C TYR A 251 6.27 -10.41 -15.63
N MET A 252 5.79 -11.22 -14.68
CA MET A 252 6.19 -11.19 -13.27
C MET A 252 7.49 -11.95 -12.96
N LEU A 253 7.88 -12.92 -13.79
CA LEU A 253 9.02 -13.82 -13.54
C LEU A 253 10.34 -13.08 -13.32
N ASP A 254 10.59 -12.02 -14.08
CA ASP A 254 11.90 -11.35 -14.09
C ASP A 254 12.15 -10.52 -12.83
N ASN A 255 11.14 -9.77 -12.35
CA ASN A 255 11.30 -8.75 -11.32
C ASN A 255 10.31 -8.86 -10.15
N GLY A 256 9.45 -9.88 -10.12
CA GLY A 256 8.43 -10.06 -9.07
C GLY A 256 7.43 -8.88 -9.03
N LEU A 257 6.92 -8.54 -7.85
CA LEU A 257 5.95 -7.43 -7.65
C LEU A 257 6.42 -6.08 -8.20
N VAL A 258 7.72 -5.90 -8.34
CA VAL A 258 8.30 -4.67 -8.90
C VAL A 258 7.93 -4.49 -10.37
N SER A 259 7.66 -5.58 -11.10
CA SER A 259 7.19 -5.54 -12.49
C SER A 259 5.84 -4.85 -12.64
N LEU A 260 4.95 -4.94 -11.64
CA LEU A 260 3.64 -4.25 -11.65
C LEU A 260 3.76 -2.73 -11.77
N PHE A 261 4.93 -2.20 -11.48
CA PHE A 261 5.22 -0.78 -11.54
C PHE A 261 5.98 -0.36 -12.80
N ASP A 262 6.31 -1.31 -13.69
CA ASP A 262 6.89 -1.03 -15.00
C ASP A 262 5.76 -0.76 -16.01
N PHE A 263 5.55 0.54 -16.31
CA PHE A 263 4.47 0.96 -17.19
C PHE A 263 4.57 0.37 -18.62
N VAL A 264 5.77 0.21 -19.15
CA VAL A 264 5.94 -0.29 -20.52
C VAL A 264 5.44 -1.73 -20.60
N ARG A 265 5.86 -2.55 -19.65
CA ARG A 265 5.41 -3.94 -19.54
C ARG A 265 3.93 -4.03 -19.18
N PHE A 266 3.47 -3.18 -18.25
CA PHE A 266 2.05 -3.11 -17.91
C PHE A 266 1.18 -2.74 -19.12
N LYS A 267 1.65 -1.81 -19.95
CA LYS A 267 0.99 -1.46 -21.21
C LYS A 267 0.90 -2.63 -22.20
N GLU A 268 1.95 -3.43 -22.33
CA GLU A 268 1.95 -4.63 -23.17
C GLU A 268 0.97 -5.67 -22.63
N PHE A 269 0.95 -5.87 -21.33
CA PHE A 269 -0.01 -6.75 -20.67
C PHE A 269 -1.46 -6.28 -20.88
N MET A 270 -1.75 -4.99 -20.70
CA MET A 270 -3.09 -4.45 -20.97
C MET A 270 -3.51 -4.60 -22.44
N LYS A 271 -2.59 -4.46 -23.37
CA LYS A 271 -2.86 -4.74 -24.78
C LYS A 271 -3.25 -6.19 -25.01
N SER A 272 -2.56 -7.13 -24.39
CA SER A 272 -2.86 -8.56 -24.55
C SER A 272 -4.25 -8.93 -24.04
N ILE A 273 -4.72 -8.31 -22.96
CA ILE A 273 -6.08 -8.51 -22.47
C ILE A 273 -7.11 -7.98 -23.48
N ILE A 274 -6.89 -6.79 -24.03
CA ILE A 274 -7.88 -6.10 -24.86
C ILE A 274 -7.90 -6.61 -26.30
N SER A 275 -6.78 -7.12 -26.81
CA SER A 275 -6.69 -7.69 -28.17
C SER A 275 -7.28 -9.11 -28.27
N ASN A 276 -7.79 -9.64 -27.21
CA ASN A 276 -8.42 -10.95 -27.09
C ASN A 276 -9.92 -10.89 -27.01
#